data_0075c0f6e7c60d4435be69a10b990c0c
#
_entry.id   0075c0f6e7c60d4435be69a10b990c0c
#
_cell.length_a   1.000
_cell.length_b   1.000
_cell.length_c   1.000
_cell.angle_alpha   90.00
_cell.angle_beta   90.00
_cell.angle_gamma   90.00
#
_symmetry.space_group_name_H-M   'P 1'
#
loop_
_entity.id
_entity.type
_entity.pdbx_description
1 polymer ?
#
loop_
_entity_poly.entity_id
_entity_poly.type
_entity_poly.pdbx_seq_one_letter_code
_entity_poly.pdbx_strand_id
1 'polypeptide(L)'
;MRAPAFWWRRPGLASALLSPIGAVVGAIALARMGKAGGQVDAPVLCIGNPTVGGAGKTPTAIALLEHLKARGATPFALLRGHGGTARMPLQVDPAIHGADAVGDEALLLARHAFTIVAGGARRAGADMAVAAGASHIVMDDGFQNPSLHKDVSILVVDGTVGVGNACITPAGPLRAPLKPQLTRADAVLVVGDGAAGAEVATEAAQSGCTLLRGRLVPDAAAVAALRGLPLVAFAGIGRPEKFFATLEGEGLTLLARHAFADHHPFHPAEIARLAQAAHAQGARLVTTEKDRARLSGQAFAGQTFAEQAFSGILDAIATLPVTLALDDPDALDALIDRAEARWRDRRA
;
A
#
# COMPACT_ATOMS: atom_id res chain seq x y z
N MET A 1 3.46 -7.74 12.55
CA MET A 1 4.76 -7.77 13.28
C MET A 1 5.44 -6.43 13.02
N ARG A 2 5.93 -5.71 14.05
CA ARG A 2 6.65 -4.45 13.82
C ARG A 2 8.02 -4.73 13.21
N ALA A 3 8.44 -3.90 12.24
CA ALA A 3 9.79 -3.97 11.68
C ALA A 3 10.83 -3.70 12.78
N PRO A 4 11.92 -4.48 12.86
CA PRO A 4 12.95 -4.28 13.86
C PRO A 4 13.58 -2.89 13.78
N ALA A 5 13.80 -2.24 14.93
CA ALA A 5 14.34 -0.88 14.97
C ALA A 5 15.72 -0.73 14.31
N PHE A 6 16.54 -1.80 14.32
CA PHE A 6 17.86 -1.78 13.71
C PHE A 6 17.83 -1.72 12.16
N TRP A 7 16.70 -2.03 11.52
CA TRP A 7 16.53 -1.87 10.08
C TRP A 7 16.63 -0.40 9.63
N TRP A 8 16.30 0.52 10.53
CA TRP A 8 16.23 1.96 10.28
C TRP A 8 17.42 2.73 10.88
N ARG A 9 18.48 1.99 11.26
CA ARG A 9 19.73 2.54 11.78
C ARG A 9 20.89 2.06 10.90
N ARG A 10 22.08 2.64 11.08
CA ARG A 10 23.30 2.13 10.42
C ARG A 10 23.50 0.65 10.71
N PRO A 11 24.01 -0.15 9.76
CA PRO A 11 24.29 -1.56 9.97
C PRO A 11 25.17 -1.77 11.21
N GLY A 12 24.75 -2.72 12.07
CA GLY A 12 25.44 -3.07 13.29
C GLY A 12 25.53 -4.60 13.47
N LEU A 13 25.87 -5.06 14.65
CA LEU A 13 26.08 -6.50 14.92
C LEU A 13 24.88 -7.37 14.54
N ALA A 14 23.65 -6.92 14.83
CA ALA A 14 22.44 -7.67 14.46
C ALA A 14 22.32 -7.83 12.92
N SER A 15 22.57 -6.76 12.15
CA SER A 15 22.60 -6.83 10.69
C SER A 15 23.71 -7.75 10.19
N ALA A 16 24.91 -7.66 10.77
CA ALA A 16 26.05 -8.50 10.38
C ALA A 16 25.78 -9.99 10.60
N LEU A 17 25.22 -10.37 11.76
CA LEU A 17 24.88 -11.75 12.09
C LEU A 17 23.78 -12.33 11.17
N LEU A 18 22.82 -11.50 10.74
CA LEU A 18 21.71 -11.92 9.87
C LEU A 18 22.03 -11.80 8.37
N SER A 19 23.14 -11.15 8.00
CA SER A 19 23.51 -10.92 6.60
C SER A 19 23.68 -12.22 5.76
N PRO A 20 24.22 -13.33 6.30
CA PRO A 20 24.30 -14.57 5.53
C PRO A 20 22.92 -15.10 5.12
N ILE A 21 21.93 -15.02 6.03
CA ILE A 21 20.53 -15.40 5.73
C ILE A 21 19.96 -14.42 4.70
N GLY A 22 20.22 -13.12 4.86
CA GLY A 22 19.80 -12.09 3.91
C GLY A 22 20.37 -12.33 2.51
N ALA A 23 21.62 -12.78 2.39
CA ALA A 23 22.24 -13.11 1.11
C ALA A 23 21.50 -14.25 0.38
N VAL A 24 21.11 -15.30 1.10
CA VAL A 24 20.31 -16.40 0.54
C VAL A 24 18.93 -15.91 0.10
N VAL A 25 18.24 -15.14 0.95
CA VAL A 25 16.93 -14.55 0.61
C VAL A 25 17.04 -13.66 -0.64
N GLY A 26 18.08 -12.84 -0.71
CA GLY A 26 18.35 -11.98 -1.86
C GLY A 26 18.62 -12.76 -3.15
N ALA A 27 19.40 -13.83 -3.09
CA ALA A 27 19.67 -14.69 -4.24
C ALA A 27 18.38 -15.36 -4.76
N ILE A 28 17.54 -15.88 -3.86
CA ILE A 28 16.23 -16.45 -4.22
C ILE A 28 15.32 -15.39 -4.85
N ALA A 29 15.27 -14.18 -4.27
CA ALA A 29 14.47 -13.09 -4.79
C ALA A 29 14.92 -12.70 -6.21
N LEU A 30 16.22 -12.56 -6.44
CA LEU A 30 16.80 -12.27 -7.76
C LEU A 30 16.49 -13.37 -8.80
N ALA A 31 16.68 -14.63 -8.42
CA ALA A 31 16.36 -15.75 -9.30
C ALA A 31 14.88 -15.78 -9.69
N ARG A 32 13.99 -15.43 -8.75
CA ARG A 32 12.55 -15.29 -9.04
C ARG A 32 12.25 -14.10 -9.95
N MET A 33 12.81 -12.94 -9.67
CA MET A 33 12.62 -11.73 -10.49
C MET A 33 13.18 -11.85 -11.91
N GLY A 34 14.11 -12.77 -12.15
CA GLY A 34 14.66 -13.08 -13.47
C GLY A 34 13.78 -13.97 -14.33
N LYS A 35 12.67 -14.53 -13.80
CA LYS A 35 11.78 -15.40 -14.58
C LYS A 35 10.85 -14.55 -15.47
N ALA A 36 10.61 -15.03 -16.69
CA ALA A 36 9.63 -14.44 -17.58
C ALA A 36 8.21 -14.62 -17.01
N GLY A 37 7.44 -13.54 -16.96
CA GLY A 37 6.04 -13.57 -16.55
C GLY A 37 5.10 -13.94 -17.68
N GLY A 38 3.93 -14.49 -17.34
CA GLY A 38 2.86 -14.75 -18.31
C GLY A 38 2.31 -13.41 -18.84
N GLN A 39 1.96 -13.38 -20.12
CA GLN A 39 1.38 -12.19 -20.77
C GLN A 39 -0.14 -12.24 -20.74
N VAL A 40 -0.79 -11.08 -20.68
CA VAL A 40 -2.26 -10.92 -20.75
C VAL A 40 -2.62 -9.86 -21.77
N ASP A 41 -3.88 -9.86 -22.16
CA ASP A 41 -4.40 -8.95 -23.20
C ASP A 41 -4.86 -7.59 -22.65
N ALA A 42 -4.02 -7.02 -21.79
CA ALA A 42 -4.13 -5.65 -21.31
C ALA A 42 -2.74 -5.17 -20.84
N PRO A 43 -2.43 -3.86 -20.91
CA PRO A 43 -1.23 -3.30 -20.34
C PRO A 43 -1.22 -3.46 -18.81
N VAL A 44 -0.08 -3.88 -18.26
CA VAL A 44 0.11 -4.13 -16.83
C VAL A 44 1.07 -3.10 -16.24
N LEU A 45 0.55 -2.23 -15.38
CA LEU A 45 1.32 -1.29 -14.59
C LEU A 45 1.50 -1.85 -13.17
N CYS A 46 2.73 -1.97 -12.72
CA CYS A 46 3.04 -2.55 -11.43
C CYS A 46 3.55 -1.50 -10.45
N ILE A 47 2.88 -1.41 -9.31
CA ILE A 47 3.35 -0.64 -8.16
C ILE A 47 4.01 -1.61 -7.19
N GLY A 48 5.23 -1.30 -6.78
CA GLY A 48 5.96 -2.08 -5.80
C GLY A 48 6.81 -1.20 -4.89
N ASN A 49 7.54 -1.81 -3.98
CA ASN A 49 8.57 -1.12 -3.21
C ASN A 49 9.79 -2.02 -2.99
N PRO A 50 10.98 -1.46 -2.84
CA PRO A 50 12.19 -2.25 -2.62
C PRO A 50 12.27 -2.85 -1.22
N THR A 51 11.51 -2.32 -0.25
CA THR A 51 11.60 -2.68 1.17
C THR A 51 10.34 -3.37 1.67
N VAL A 52 10.43 -4.04 2.80
CA VAL A 52 9.26 -4.47 3.58
C VAL A 52 8.71 -3.27 4.36
N GLY A 53 7.39 -3.09 4.35
CA GLY A 53 6.70 -2.03 5.09
C GLY A 53 5.96 -1.04 4.20
N GLY A 54 5.34 -0.05 4.84
CA GLY A 54 4.49 0.96 4.19
C GLY A 54 5.30 2.09 3.58
N ALA A 55 5.51 2.06 2.27
CA ALA A 55 6.17 3.13 1.51
C ALA A 55 5.18 4.06 0.78
N GLY A 56 3.86 3.81 0.88
CA GLY A 56 2.85 4.56 0.14
C GLY A 56 2.35 3.89 -1.14
N LYS A 57 2.59 2.57 -1.32
CA LYS A 57 2.13 1.81 -2.50
C LYS A 57 0.64 1.95 -2.77
N THR A 58 -0.20 1.66 -1.79
CA THR A 58 -1.65 1.67 -1.97
C THR A 58 -2.20 3.05 -2.34
N PRO A 59 -1.80 4.17 -1.70
CA PRO A 59 -2.12 5.50 -2.20
C PRO A 59 -1.63 5.77 -3.63
N THR A 60 -0.46 5.23 -4.01
CA THR A 60 0.05 5.34 -5.38
C THR A 60 -0.79 4.53 -6.36
N ALA A 61 -1.20 3.32 -5.99
CA ALA A 61 -2.09 2.50 -6.82
C ALA A 61 -3.46 3.17 -7.00
N ILE A 62 -4.03 3.75 -5.94
CA ILE A 62 -5.27 4.53 -6.02
C ILE A 62 -5.11 5.72 -6.95
N ALA A 63 -4.06 6.51 -6.81
CA ALA A 63 -3.80 7.65 -7.68
C ALA A 63 -3.70 7.25 -9.16
N LEU A 64 -3.01 6.14 -9.46
CA LEU A 64 -2.88 5.61 -10.82
C LEU A 64 -4.24 5.10 -11.35
N LEU A 65 -5.03 4.42 -10.54
CA LEU A 65 -6.38 3.95 -10.92
C LEU A 65 -7.30 5.13 -11.24
N GLU A 66 -7.34 6.15 -10.40
CA GLU A 66 -8.16 7.35 -10.62
C GLU A 66 -7.67 8.14 -11.85
N HIS A 67 -6.37 8.24 -12.06
CA HIS A 67 -5.80 8.90 -13.24
C HIS A 67 -6.18 8.16 -14.53
N LEU A 68 -6.10 6.84 -14.58
CA LEU A 68 -6.55 6.01 -15.70
C LEU A 68 -8.05 6.19 -15.97
N LYS A 69 -8.89 6.22 -14.93
CA LYS A 69 -10.33 6.49 -15.06
C LYS A 69 -10.61 7.88 -15.64
N ALA A 70 -9.87 8.90 -15.21
CA ALA A 70 -9.98 10.26 -15.73
C ALA A 70 -9.62 10.33 -17.24
N ARG A 71 -8.76 9.42 -17.72
CA ARG A 71 -8.46 9.23 -19.16
C ARG A 71 -9.52 8.38 -19.89
N GLY A 72 -10.62 8.01 -19.25
CA GLY A 72 -11.69 7.19 -19.84
C GLY A 72 -11.40 5.70 -19.89
N ALA A 73 -10.35 5.22 -19.21
CA ALA A 73 -10.02 3.81 -19.12
C ALA A 73 -10.89 3.08 -18.09
N THR A 74 -10.94 1.75 -18.19
CA THR A 74 -11.55 0.84 -17.21
C THR A 74 -10.45 0.03 -16.52
N PRO A 75 -9.70 0.62 -15.56
CA PRO A 75 -8.61 -0.07 -14.91
C PRO A 75 -9.12 -1.05 -13.84
N PHE A 76 -8.42 -2.18 -13.71
CA PHE A 76 -8.64 -3.16 -12.65
C PHE A 76 -7.43 -3.19 -11.73
N ALA A 77 -7.65 -3.20 -10.40
CA ALA A 77 -6.62 -3.48 -9.42
C ALA A 77 -6.41 -4.98 -9.27
N LEU A 78 -5.15 -5.41 -9.25
CA LEU A 78 -4.77 -6.80 -9.05
C LEU A 78 -3.77 -6.92 -7.90
N LEU A 79 -4.12 -7.64 -6.85
CA LEU A 79 -3.26 -7.80 -5.69
C LEU A 79 -3.26 -9.22 -5.12
N ARG A 80 -2.42 -9.43 -4.10
CA ARG A 80 -2.29 -10.73 -3.43
C ARG A 80 -3.51 -11.04 -2.53
N GLY A 81 -4.08 -10.03 -1.89
CA GLY A 81 -4.99 -10.22 -0.77
C GLY A 81 -4.21 -10.64 0.48
N HIS A 82 -3.19 -9.86 0.85
CA HIS A 82 -2.42 -10.13 2.07
C HIS A 82 -3.33 -10.06 3.29
N GLY A 83 -3.20 -11.04 4.19
CA GLY A 83 -4.09 -11.18 5.37
C GLY A 83 -5.41 -11.88 5.08
N GLY A 84 -5.82 -11.98 3.80
CA GLY A 84 -7.05 -12.69 3.42
C GLY A 84 -6.86 -14.21 3.27
N THR A 85 -7.99 -14.92 3.29
CA THR A 85 -8.05 -16.39 3.14
C THR A 85 -8.32 -16.85 1.70
N ALA A 86 -8.68 -15.94 0.78
CA ALA A 86 -8.94 -16.26 -0.62
C ALA A 86 -7.70 -16.89 -1.28
N ARG A 87 -7.87 -18.07 -1.88
CA ARG A 87 -6.78 -18.85 -2.53
C ARG A 87 -6.86 -18.82 -4.05
N MET A 88 -8.06 -18.66 -4.59
CA MET A 88 -8.35 -18.56 -6.02
C MET A 88 -8.60 -17.10 -6.40
N PRO A 89 -8.43 -16.72 -7.68
CA PRO A 89 -8.83 -15.40 -8.13
C PRO A 89 -10.28 -15.10 -7.78
N LEU A 90 -10.51 -13.93 -7.20
CA LEU A 90 -11.80 -13.48 -6.70
C LEU A 90 -11.94 -11.98 -6.98
N GLN A 91 -13.02 -11.58 -7.64
CA GLN A 91 -13.39 -10.17 -7.73
C GLN A 91 -13.98 -9.72 -6.39
N VAL A 92 -13.41 -8.65 -5.85
CA VAL A 92 -13.79 -8.13 -4.55
C VAL A 92 -15.10 -7.37 -4.65
N ASP A 93 -16.05 -7.75 -3.80
CA ASP A 93 -17.27 -7.00 -3.55
C ASP A 93 -17.28 -6.57 -2.07
N PRO A 94 -17.13 -5.27 -1.77
CA PRO A 94 -17.09 -4.78 -0.39
C PRO A 94 -18.40 -5.00 0.39
N ALA A 95 -19.53 -5.32 -0.29
CA ALA A 95 -20.80 -5.59 0.38
C ALA A 95 -20.86 -6.99 1.00
N ILE A 96 -20.07 -7.95 0.48
CA ILE A 96 -20.11 -9.36 0.89
C ILE A 96 -18.76 -9.88 1.39
N HIS A 97 -17.65 -9.27 1.01
CA HIS A 97 -16.31 -9.73 1.39
C HIS A 97 -15.74 -8.90 2.54
N GLY A 98 -15.32 -9.56 3.60
CA GLY A 98 -14.59 -8.98 4.71
C GLY A 98 -13.07 -8.97 4.51
N ALA A 99 -12.35 -8.24 5.36
CA ALA A 99 -10.89 -8.18 5.34
C ALA A 99 -10.22 -9.54 5.63
N ASP A 100 -10.88 -10.41 6.35
CA ASP A 100 -10.50 -11.81 6.61
C ASP A 100 -10.53 -12.68 5.35
N ALA A 101 -11.41 -12.35 4.39
CA ALA A 101 -11.50 -13.05 3.12
C ALA A 101 -10.52 -12.52 2.08
N VAL A 102 -10.45 -11.19 1.89
CA VAL A 102 -9.74 -10.58 0.75
C VAL A 102 -8.55 -9.69 1.14
N GLY A 103 -8.40 -9.36 2.42
CA GLY A 103 -7.41 -8.43 2.93
C GLY A 103 -7.91 -6.97 2.91
N ASP A 104 -7.36 -6.15 3.82
CA ASP A 104 -7.73 -4.75 4.02
C ASP A 104 -7.38 -3.85 2.81
N GLU A 105 -6.24 -4.07 2.17
CA GLU A 105 -5.82 -3.34 0.97
C GLU A 105 -6.77 -3.56 -0.20
N ALA A 106 -7.29 -4.79 -0.35
CA ALA A 106 -8.24 -5.12 -1.40
C ALA A 106 -9.58 -4.40 -1.22
N LEU A 107 -10.06 -4.32 0.00
CA LEU A 107 -11.29 -3.57 0.32
C LEU A 107 -11.12 -2.07 0.08
N LEU A 108 -9.95 -1.54 0.39
CA LEU A 108 -9.65 -0.13 0.13
C LEU A 108 -9.62 0.16 -1.38
N LEU A 109 -8.90 -0.64 -2.17
CA LEU A 109 -8.83 -0.49 -3.62
C LEU A 109 -10.18 -0.69 -4.31
N ALA A 110 -11.03 -1.59 -3.79
CA ALA A 110 -12.36 -1.87 -4.34
C ALA A 110 -13.34 -0.68 -4.22
N ARG A 111 -13.03 0.32 -3.40
CA ARG A 111 -13.78 1.59 -3.37
C ARG A 111 -13.45 2.50 -4.57
N HIS A 112 -12.32 2.26 -5.22
CA HIS A 112 -11.79 3.10 -6.29
C HIS A 112 -11.89 2.45 -7.67
N ALA A 113 -11.75 1.12 -7.79
CA ALA A 113 -11.83 0.41 -9.05
C ALA A 113 -12.25 -1.04 -8.85
N PHE A 114 -12.64 -1.72 -9.92
CA PHE A 114 -12.79 -3.17 -9.89
C PHE A 114 -11.48 -3.81 -9.42
N THR A 115 -11.59 -4.67 -8.42
CA THR A 115 -10.42 -5.21 -7.71
C THR A 115 -10.48 -6.73 -7.70
N ILE A 116 -9.35 -7.36 -8.06
CA ILE A 116 -9.20 -8.81 -8.04
C ILE A 116 -8.09 -9.20 -7.07
N VAL A 117 -8.43 -10.09 -6.15
CA VAL A 117 -7.48 -10.79 -5.28
C VAL A 117 -7.16 -12.13 -5.91
N ALA A 118 -5.87 -12.45 -6.09
CA ALA A 118 -5.46 -13.65 -6.83
C ALA A 118 -4.45 -14.55 -6.08
N GLY A 119 -4.19 -14.31 -4.80
CA GLY A 119 -3.25 -15.11 -4.01
C GLY A 119 -1.88 -15.25 -4.69
N GLY A 120 -1.47 -16.45 -5.03
CA GLY A 120 -0.29 -16.77 -5.85
C GLY A 120 -0.54 -16.74 -7.36
N ALA A 121 -1.80 -16.82 -7.81
CA ALA A 121 -2.22 -17.03 -9.21
C ALA A 121 -2.47 -15.69 -9.95
N ARG A 122 -1.48 -14.75 -9.91
CA ARG A 122 -1.62 -13.40 -10.52
C ARG A 122 -2.02 -13.46 -11.99
N ARG A 123 -1.49 -14.43 -12.75
CA ARG A 123 -1.84 -14.59 -14.16
C ARG A 123 -3.34 -14.89 -14.32
N ALA A 124 -3.87 -15.86 -13.61
CA ALA A 124 -5.30 -16.19 -13.66
C ALA A 124 -6.19 -15.03 -13.19
N GLY A 125 -5.73 -14.25 -12.18
CA GLY A 125 -6.42 -13.02 -11.78
C GLY A 125 -6.43 -11.95 -12.86
N ALA A 126 -5.33 -11.80 -13.60
CA ALA A 126 -5.24 -10.88 -14.72
C ALA A 126 -6.11 -11.33 -15.91
N ASP A 127 -6.15 -12.64 -16.21
CA ASP A 127 -7.05 -13.21 -17.23
C ASP A 127 -8.53 -12.96 -16.87
N MET A 128 -8.89 -13.09 -15.57
CA MET A 128 -10.22 -12.74 -15.07
C MET A 128 -10.54 -11.24 -15.25
N ALA A 129 -9.59 -10.34 -14.98
CA ALA A 129 -9.76 -8.92 -15.20
C ALA A 129 -10.02 -8.60 -16.68
N VAL A 130 -9.23 -9.18 -17.58
CA VAL A 130 -9.40 -9.02 -19.03
C VAL A 130 -10.77 -9.52 -19.49
N ALA A 131 -11.18 -10.71 -19.02
CA ALA A 131 -12.50 -11.26 -19.34
C ALA A 131 -13.66 -10.39 -18.82
N ALA A 132 -13.44 -9.63 -17.73
CA ALA A 132 -14.39 -8.68 -17.18
C ALA A 132 -14.31 -7.28 -17.83
N GLY A 133 -13.49 -7.10 -18.88
CA GLY A 133 -13.41 -5.84 -19.65
C GLY A 133 -12.35 -4.86 -19.15
N ALA A 134 -11.32 -5.32 -18.42
CA ALA A 134 -10.24 -4.44 -18.02
C ALA A 134 -9.48 -3.89 -19.23
N SER A 135 -9.38 -2.56 -19.33
CA SER A 135 -8.51 -1.89 -20.30
C SER A 135 -7.06 -1.83 -19.83
N HIS A 136 -6.84 -1.77 -18.53
CA HIS A 136 -5.54 -1.72 -17.85
C HIS A 136 -5.57 -2.54 -16.56
N ILE A 137 -4.43 -3.09 -16.18
CA ILE A 137 -4.26 -3.77 -14.91
C ILE A 137 -3.23 -3.02 -14.07
N VAL A 138 -3.65 -2.55 -12.88
CA VAL A 138 -2.77 -1.96 -11.88
C VAL A 138 -2.46 -3.02 -10.83
N MET A 139 -1.23 -3.51 -10.82
CA MET A 139 -0.78 -4.54 -9.91
C MET A 139 -0.19 -3.92 -8.64
N ASP A 140 -0.88 -4.00 -7.51
CA ASP A 140 -0.35 -3.54 -6.21
C ASP A 140 0.49 -4.63 -5.53
N ASP A 141 1.67 -4.24 -5.06
CA ASP A 141 2.72 -5.08 -4.44
C ASP A 141 3.13 -6.31 -5.26
N GLY A 142 3.32 -6.10 -6.57
CA GLY A 142 3.64 -7.14 -7.53
C GLY A 142 5.08 -7.20 -8.01
N PHE A 143 5.95 -6.26 -7.67
CA PHE A 143 7.23 -6.06 -8.33
C PHE A 143 8.15 -7.29 -8.29
N GLN A 144 8.29 -7.95 -7.13
CA GLN A 144 9.12 -9.14 -6.97
C GLN A 144 8.40 -10.45 -7.38
N ASN A 145 7.14 -10.36 -7.83
CA ASN A 145 6.38 -11.52 -8.29
C ASN A 145 6.63 -11.77 -9.79
N PRO A 146 7.11 -12.96 -10.22
CA PRO A 146 7.44 -13.22 -11.60
C PRO A 146 6.26 -13.74 -12.44
N SER A 147 5.10 -14.01 -11.86
CA SER A 147 4.04 -14.76 -12.53
C SER A 147 3.32 -14.00 -13.65
N LEU A 148 3.41 -12.67 -13.65
CA LEU A 148 2.78 -11.81 -14.64
C LEU A 148 3.82 -10.85 -15.22
N HIS A 149 3.82 -10.70 -16.55
CA HIS A 149 4.61 -9.68 -17.24
C HIS A 149 4.13 -8.28 -16.82
N LYS A 150 5.05 -7.34 -16.71
CA LYS A 150 4.78 -5.94 -16.34
C LYS A 150 5.29 -5.06 -17.45
N ASP A 151 4.40 -4.26 -18.04
CA ASP A 151 4.77 -3.34 -19.11
C ASP A 151 5.49 -2.10 -18.55
N VAL A 152 5.05 -1.63 -17.37
CA VAL A 152 5.73 -0.60 -16.59
C VAL A 152 5.75 -0.99 -15.12
N SER A 153 6.86 -0.73 -14.46
CA SER A 153 7.04 -0.96 -13.03
C SER A 153 7.51 0.30 -12.32
N ILE A 154 6.78 0.72 -11.29
CA ILE A 154 7.08 1.87 -10.45
C ILE A 154 7.46 1.38 -9.05
N LEU A 155 8.65 1.72 -8.58
CA LEU A 155 9.07 1.46 -7.20
C LEU A 155 8.79 2.67 -6.33
N VAL A 156 7.99 2.48 -5.29
CA VAL A 156 7.66 3.52 -4.32
C VAL A 156 8.63 3.46 -3.15
N VAL A 157 9.21 4.61 -2.81
CA VAL A 157 10.17 4.78 -1.72
C VAL A 157 9.70 5.88 -0.79
N ASP A 158 9.70 5.63 0.51
CA ASP A 158 9.43 6.67 1.51
C ASP A 158 10.65 7.59 1.64
N GLY A 159 10.47 8.88 1.40
CA GLY A 159 11.55 9.88 1.40
C GLY A 159 12.29 9.97 2.73
N THR A 160 11.60 9.77 3.84
CA THR A 160 12.16 9.90 5.19
C THR A 160 13.15 8.78 5.53
N VAL A 161 12.84 7.53 5.15
CA VAL A 161 13.62 6.35 5.56
C VAL A 161 14.36 5.66 4.42
N GLY A 162 14.00 5.97 3.17
CA GLY A 162 14.64 5.38 2.00
C GLY A 162 14.58 3.84 2.03
N VAL A 163 15.75 3.23 2.01
CA VAL A 163 15.93 1.77 2.09
C VAL A 163 16.51 1.31 3.45
N GLY A 164 16.41 2.17 4.48
CA GLY A 164 16.91 1.86 5.82
C GLY A 164 18.41 1.58 5.83
N ASN A 165 18.81 0.48 6.47
CA ASN A 165 20.21 0.06 6.55
C ASN A 165 20.75 -0.61 5.26
N ALA A 166 19.99 -0.60 4.18
CA ALA A 166 20.31 -1.21 2.88
C ALA A 166 20.64 -2.72 2.91
N CYS A 167 20.37 -3.41 4.02
CA CYS A 167 20.52 -4.85 4.13
C CYS A 167 19.25 -5.57 3.69
N ILE A 168 19.41 -6.84 3.26
CA ILE A 168 18.29 -7.68 2.83
C ILE A 168 17.66 -8.36 4.05
N THR A 169 16.35 -8.56 4.02
CA THR A 169 15.59 -9.28 5.06
C THR A 169 16.20 -10.68 5.33
N PRO A 170 16.45 -11.06 6.59
CA PRO A 170 16.07 -10.39 7.85
C PRO A 170 17.10 -9.39 8.40
N ALA A 171 18.25 -9.18 7.76
CA ALA A 171 19.31 -8.27 8.21
C ALA A 171 18.94 -6.79 8.06
N GLY A 172 17.98 -6.47 7.22
CA GLY A 172 17.45 -5.14 6.94
C GLY A 172 16.11 -5.20 6.19
N PRO A 173 15.59 -4.06 5.73
CA PRO A 173 14.26 -4.00 5.15
C PRO A 173 14.18 -4.41 3.67
N LEU A 174 15.31 -4.51 2.94
CA LEU A 174 15.26 -4.80 1.51
C LEU A 174 14.70 -6.19 1.21
N ARG A 175 13.81 -6.27 0.21
CA ARG A 175 13.23 -7.52 -0.32
C ARG A 175 14.20 -8.26 -1.25
N ALA A 176 15.08 -7.52 -1.93
CA ALA A 176 16.14 -7.98 -2.80
C ALA A 176 17.24 -6.92 -2.86
N PRO A 177 18.44 -7.18 -3.41
CA PRO A 177 19.47 -6.16 -3.59
C PRO A 177 18.92 -4.95 -4.36
N LEU A 178 19.24 -3.72 -3.92
CA LEU A 178 18.61 -2.50 -4.45
C LEU A 178 18.91 -2.30 -5.94
N LYS A 179 20.18 -2.30 -6.34
CA LYS A 179 20.58 -2.03 -7.72
C LYS A 179 19.89 -2.93 -8.75
N PRO A 180 19.79 -4.27 -8.58
CA PRO A 180 19.01 -5.12 -9.47
C PRO A 180 17.50 -4.84 -9.48
N GLN A 181 16.94 -4.26 -8.43
CA GLN A 181 15.55 -3.80 -8.45
C GLN A 181 15.41 -2.53 -9.29
N LEU A 182 16.32 -1.55 -9.10
CA LEU A 182 16.33 -0.31 -9.88
C LEU A 182 16.51 -0.56 -11.37
N THR A 183 17.41 -1.46 -11.78
CA THR A 183 17.61 -1.79 -13.21
C THR A 183 16.41 -2.47 -13.87
N ARG A 184 15.42 -2.92 -13.10
CA ARG A 184 14.17 -3.53 -13.60
C ARG A 184 12.96 -2.61 -13.46
N ALA A 185 13.12 -1.48 -12.78
CA ALA A 185 12.08 -0.50 -12.62
C ALA A 185 12.13 0.54 -13.76
N ASP A 186 10.98 0.95 -14.24
CA ASP A 186 10.88 2.05 -15.21
C ASP A 186 10.92 3.40 -14.49
N ALA A 187 10.36 3.45 -13.28
CA ALA A 187 10.34 4.67 -12.48
C ALA A 187 10.55 4.37 -10.99
N VAL A 188 11.04 5.36 -10.28
CA VAL A 188 11.07 5.42 -8.82
C VAL A 188 10.27 6.64 -8.37
N LEU A 189 9.26 6.42 -7.54
CA LEU A 189 8.48 7.47 -6.89
C LEU A 189 8.98 7.64 -5.45
N VAL A 190 9.52 8.80 -5.13
CA VAL A 190 9.86 9.19 -3.75
C VAL A 190 8.68 9.93 -3.15
N VAL A 191 8.11 9.38 -2.07
CA VAL A 191 6.95 9.94 -1.36
C VAL A 191 7.40 10.70 -0.12
N GLY A 192 7.22 12.02 -0.14
CA GLY A 192 7.69 12.95 0.90
C GLY A 192 9.19 13.22 0.83
N ASP A 193 9.66 14.11 1.71
CA ASP A 193 11.03 14.62 1.71
C ASP A 193 11.93 13.83 2.66
N GLY A 194 13.24 13.88 2.39
CA GLY A 194 14.27 13.33 3.27
C GLY A 194 15.56 12.96 2.53
N ALA A 195 16.68 13.01 3.23
CA ALA A 195 17.99 12.70 2.68
C ALA A 195 18.08 11.24 2.19
N ALA A 196 17.48 10.30 2.93
CA ALA A 196 17.48 8.88 2.57
C ALA A 196 16.74 8.61 1.25
N GLY A 197 15.61 9.30 1.01
CA GLY A 197 14.91 9.23 -0.27
C GLY A 197 15.70 9.87 -1.41
N ALA A 198 16.42 10.96 -1.15
CA ALA A 198 17.27 11.61 -2.13
C ALA A 198 18.46 10.73 -2.56
N GLU A 199 19.04 9.96 -1.63
CA GLU A 199 20.08 8.98 -1.96
C GLU A 199 19.56 7.91 -2.92
N VAL A 200 18.38 7.36 -2.64
CA VAL A 200 17.73 6.35 -3.53
C VAL A 200 17.37 6.97 -4.87
N ALA A 201 16.90 8.22 -4.90
CA ALA A 201 16.60 8.93 -6.16
C ALA A 201 17.87 9.10 -7.02
N THR A 202 19.00 9.40 -6.40
CA THR A 202 20.29 9.51 -7.11
C THR A 202 20.71 8.16 -7.72
N GLU A 203 20.62 7.07 -6.96
CA GLU A 203 20.93 5.71 -7.45
C GLU A 203 19.96 5.25 -8.55
N ALA A 204 18.69 5.62 -8.42
CA ALA A 204 17.67 5.35 -9.42
C ALA A 204 17.94 6.08 -10.75
N ALA A 205 18.30 7.36 -10.70
CA ALA A 205 18.68 8.14 -11.87
C ALA A 205 19.91 7.53 -12.59
N GLN A 206 20.91 7.11 -11.82
CA GLN A 206 22.09 6.41 -12.35
C GLN A 206 21.75 5.05 -12.97
N SER A 207 20.64 4.44 -12.56
CA SER A 207 20.13 3.18 -13.09
C SER A 207 19.19 3.37 -14.30
N GLY A 208 18.94 4.61 -14.73
CA GLY A 208 18.08 4.94 -15.87
C GLY A 208 16.58 4.99 -15.56
N CYS A 209 16.20 4.99 -14.27
CA CYS A 209 14.78 5.13 -13.89
C CYS A 209 14.28 6.57 -14.11
N THR A 210 13.03 6.71 -14.55
CA THR A 210 12.30 7.97 -14.45
C THR A 210 12.08 8.31 -12.97
N LEU A 211 12.40 9.53 -12.55
CA LEU A 211 12.17 9.97 -11.17
C LEU A 211 10.84 10.69 -11.06
N LEU A 212 10.01 10.20 -10.16
CA LEU A 212 8.79 10.83 -9.72
C LEU A 212 8.96 11.31 -8.28
N ARG A 213 8.35 12.43 -7.96
CA ARG A 213 8.24 12.95 -6.61
C ARG A 213 6.79 13.24 -6.30
N GLY A 214 6.43 13.10 -5.04
CA GLY A 214 5.09 13.42 -4.59
C GLY A 214 4.99 13.32 -3.08
N ARG A 215 3.84 13.72 -2.56
CA ARG A 215 3.56 13.68 -1.13
C ARG A 215 2.16 13.16 -0.87
N LEU A 216 1.95 12.57 0.28
CA LEU A 216 0.61 12.23 0.75
C LEU A 216 -0.04 13.49 1.32
N VAL A 217 -1.17 13.86 0.77
CA VAL A 217 -1.95 15.03 1.18
C VAL A 217 -3.23 14.53 1.86
N PRO A 218 -3.49 14.93 3.10
CA PRO A 218 -4.75 14.63 3.77
C PRO A 218 -5.93 15.27 3.05
N ASP A 219 -7.08 14.62 3.10
CA ASP A 219 -8.32 15.19 2.57
C ASP A 219 -8.74 16.44 3.37
N ALA A 220 -8.86 17.55 2.68
CA ALA A 220 -9.13 18.86 3.30
C ALA A 220 -10.51 18.90 4.00
N ALA A 221 -11.52 18.21 3.46
CA ALA A 221 -12.84 18.15 4.05
C ALA A 221 -12.83 17.34 5.35
N ALA A 222 -12.10 16.20 5.36
CA ALA A 222 -11.90 15.40 6.56
C ALA A 222 -11.13 16.18 7.64
N VAL A 223 -10.07 16.90 7.27
CA VAL A 223 -9.33 17.77 8.19
C VAL A 223 -10.25 18.85 8.77
N ALA A 224 -11.03 19.54 7.93
CA ALA A 224 -11.96 20.57 8.36
C ALA A 224 -13.03 20.04 9.34
N ALA A 225 -13.54 18.83 9.11
CA ALA A 225 -14.51 18.17 9.98
C ALA A 225 -13.95 17.75 11.35
N LEU A 226 -12.61 17.61 11.46
CA LEU A 226 -11.91 17.26 12.70
C LEU A 226 -11.37 18.48 13.46
N ARG A 227 -11.31 19.65 12.81
CA ARG A 227 -10.72 20.85 13.38
C ARG A 227 -11.51 21.35 14.60
N GLY A 228 -10.78 21.67 15.66
CA GLY A 228 -11.38 22.14 16.93
C GLY A 228 -11.92 21.02 17.82
N LEU A 229 -11.89 19.76 17.36
CA LEU A 229 -12.26 18.60 18.17
C LEU A 229 -11.02 17.99 18.82
N PRO A 230 -11.08 17.62 20.13
CA PRO A 230 -10.06 16.77 20.72
C PRO A 230 -10.15 15.37 20.12
N LEU A 231 -8.99 14.77 19.77
CA LEU A 231 -8.94 13.48 19.08
C LEU A 231 -8.19 12.43 19.90
N VAL A 232 -8.67 11.20 19.84
CA VAL A 232 -7.92 10.00 20.22
C VAL A 232 -7.63 9.24 18.94
N ALA A 233 -6.34 9.14 18.57
CA ALA A 233 -5.92 8.53 17.33
C ALA A 233 -5.42 7.10 17.55
N PHE A 234 -5.80 6.18 16.67
CA PHE A 234 -5.24 4.82 16.64
C PHE A 234 -4.88 4.41 15.23
N ALA A 235 -3.82 3.59 15.09
CA ALA A 235 -3.42 3.04 13.80
C ALA A 235 -2.68 1.71 13.94
N GLY A 236 -3.06 0.74 13.07
CA GLY A 236 -2.44 -0.59 12.91
C GLY A 236 -1.83 -0.73 11.51
N ILE A 237 -1.05 0.25 11.10
CA ILE A 237 -0.30 0.29 9.83
C ILE A 237 1.19 0.16 10.10
N GLY A 238 2.00 -0.06 9.07
CA GLY A 238 3.45 -0.26 9.18
C GLY A 238 4.21 0.86 9.89
N ARG A 239 3.70 2.10 9.85
CA ARG A 239 4.29 3.29 10.49
C ARG A 239 3.20 4.19 11.09
N PRO A 240 2.66 3.83 12.26
CA PRO A 240 1.58 4.59 12.92
C PRO A 240 1.98 6.03 13.26
N GLU A 241 3.25 6.26 13.59
CA GLU A 241 3.79 7.57 13.95
C GLU A 241 3.65 8.58 12.80
N LYS A 242 3.70 8.11 11.54
CA LYS A 242 3.49 8.97 10.36
C LYS A 242 2.04 9.49 10.30
N PHE A 243 1.08 8.63 10.64
CA PHE A 243 -0.32 9.03 10.71
C PHE A 243 -0.56 10.06 11.82
N PHE A 244 0.00 9.85 13.00
CA PHE A 244 -0.11 10.80 14.11
C PHE A 244 0.55 12.15 13.77
N ALA A 245 1.74 12.13 13.18
CA ALA A 245 2.43 13.33 12.73
C ALA A 245 1.64 14.07 11.64
N THR A 246 0.94 13.35 10.76
CA THR A 246 0.06 13.97 9.75
C THR A 246 -1.10 14.72 10.41
N LEU A 247 -1.80 14.11 11.38
CA LEU A 247 -2.86 14.78 12.13
C LEU A 247 -2.36 16.04 12.83
N GLU A 248 -1.20 15.98 13.48
CA GLU A 248 -0.60 17.11 14.19
C GLU A 248 -0.12 18.22 13.23
N GLY A 249 0.44 17.82 12.08
CA GLY A 249 0.87 18.75 11.03
C GLY A 249 -0.29 19.55 10.44
N GLU A 250 -1.51 19.01 10.46
CA GLU A 250 -2.74 19.71 10.08
C GLU A 250 -3.32 20.58 11.21
N GLY A 251 -2.62 20.70 12.34
CA GLY A 251 -3.05 21.49 13.51
C GLY A 251 -4.18 20.84 14.31
N LEU A 252 -4.38 19.52 14.17
CA LEU A 252 -5.39 18.79 14.94
C LEU A 252 -4.86 18.42 16.33
N THR A 253 -5.74 18.46 17.35
CA THR A 253 -5.36 18.24 18.74
C THR A 253 -5.50 16.77 19.13
N LEU A 254 -4.38 16.06 19.35
CA LEU A 254 -4.36 14.69 19.81
C LEU A 254 -4.24 14.59 21.32
N LEU A 255 -5.25 14.04 22.00
CA LEU A 255 -5.21 13.72 23.43
C LEU A 255 -4.47 12.41 23.70
N ALA A 256 -4.60 11.43 22.82
CA ALA A 256 -3.93 10.14 22.94
C ALA A 256 -3.59 9.54 21.58
N ARG A 257 -2.53 8.70 21.55
CA ARG A 257 -2.07 7.98 20.37
C ARG A 257 -1.94 6.50 20.72
N HIS A 258 -2.60 5.63 19.96
CA HIS A 258 -2.56 4.18 20.14
C HIS A 258 -1.97 3.51 18.90
N ALA A 259 -0.69 3.15 18.98
CA ALA A 259 0.02 2.46 17.91
C ALA A 259 -0.12 0.94 18.05
N PHE A 260 -0.70 0.29 17.04
CA PHE A 260 -0.81 -1.16 16.95
C PHE A 260 0.22 -1.75 15.98
N ALA A 261 0.34 -3.07 15.98
CA ALA A 261 1.15 -3.77 14.98
C ALA A 261 0.53 -3.61 13.57
N ASP A 262 1.37 -3.68 12.53
CA ASP A 262 0.87 -3.68 11.16
C ASP A 262 -0.10 -4.85 10.93
N HIS A 263 -1.21 -4.58 10.26
CA HIS A 263 -2.33 -5.50 10.05
C HIS A 263 -2.93 -6.08 11.36
N HIS A 264 -2.93 -5.27 12.44
CA HIS A 264 -3.52 -5.70 13.71
C HIS A 264 -4.98 -6.13 13.54
N PRO A 265 -5.38 -7.35 13.96
CA PRO A 265 -6.76 -7.79 13.91
C PRO A 265 -7.52 -7.16 15.10
N PHE A 266 -8.11 -5.99 14.88
CA PHE A 266 -8.85 -5.29 15.92
C PHE A 266 -10.02 -6.12 16.44
N HIS A 267 -10.07 -6.34 17.75
CA HIS A 267 -11.21 -6.98 18.38
C HIS A 267 -12.30 -5.95 18.76
N PRO A 268 -13.60 -6.30 18.65
CA PRO A 268 -14.69 -5.39 19.01
C PRO A 268 -14.56 -4.79 20.41
N ALA A 269 -14.19 -5.60 21.40
CA ALA A 269 -13.99 -5.15 22.77
C ALA A 269 -12.83 -4.15 22.93
N GLU A 270 -11.79 -4.25 22.09
CA GLU A 270 -10.67 -3.32 22.05
C GLU A 270 -11.10 -1.95 21.52
N ILE A 271 -11.83 -1.95 20.39
CA ILE A 271 -12.38 -0.74 19.78
C ILE A 271 -13.43 -0.09 20.70
N ALA A 272 -14.30 -0.88 21.32
CA ALA A 272 -15.28 -0.37 22.28
C ALA A 272 -14.60 0.35 23.47
N ARG A 273 -13.50 -0.22 24.01
CA ARG A 273 -12.72 0.45 25.08
C ARG A 273 -12.09 1.75 24.61
N LEU A 274 -11.52 1.79 23.40
CA LEU A 274 -10.98 3.02 22.83
C LEU A 274 -12.06 4.08 22.64
N ALA A 275 -13.22 3.71 22.11
CA ALA A 275 -14.35 4.60 21.91
C ALA A 275 -14.89 5.15 23.25
N GLN A 276 -15.00 4.30 24.26
CA GLN A 276 -15.43 4.71 25.61
C GLN A 276 -14.41 5.68 26.25
N ALA A 277 -13.11 5.38 26.12
CA ALA A 277 -12.06 6.25 26.64
C ALA A 277 -12.04 7.61 25.92
N ALA A 278 -12.26 7.65 24.61
CA ALA A 278 -12.40 8.89 23.85
C ALA A 278 -13.63 9.68 24.28
N HIS A 279 -14.79 9.01 24.39
CA HIS A 279 -16.04 9.63 24.81
C HIS A 279 -15.95 10.25 26.21
N ALA A 280 -15.33 9.57 27.17
CA ALA A 280 -15.12 10.06 28.53
C ALA A 280 -14.26 11.34 28.58
N GLN A 281 -13.46 11.60 27.55
CA GLN A 281 -12.63 12.80 27.40
C GLN A 281 -13.28 13.84 26.45
N GLY A 282 -14.53 13.65 26.02
CA GLY A 282 -15.17 14.48 25.01
C GLY A 282 -14.43 14.48 23.66
N ALA A 283 -13.65 13.45 23.38
CA ALA A 283 -12.83 13.34 22.19
C ALA A 283 -13.48 12.44 21.13
N ARG A 284 -13.12 12.70 19.86
CA ARG A 284 -13.50 11.83 18.74
C ARG A 284 -12.40 10.82 18.43
N LEU A 285 -12.80 9.58 18.20
CA LEU A 285 -11.87 8.53 17.76
C LEU A 285 -11.57 8.68 16.27
N VAL A 286 -10.29 8.61 15.89
CA VAL A 286 -9.84 8.77 14.49
C VAL A 286 -8.83 7.69 14.12
N THR A 287 -8.93 7.18 12.88
CA THR A 287 -8.03 6.15 12.35
C THR A 287 -7.72 6.35 10.86
N THR A 288 -6.91 5.46 10.28
CA THR A 288 -6.61 5.44 8.84
C THR A 288 -7.73 4.76 8.04
N GLU A 289 -7.84 5.05 6.74
CA GLU A 289 -8.78 4.35 5.86
C GLU A 289 -8.50 2.84 5.79
N LYS A 290 -7.22 2.43 5.85
CA LYS A 290 -6.82 1.02 5.86
C LYS A 290 -7.34 0.30 7.10
N ASP A 291 -7.20 0.92 8.27
CA ASP A 291 -7.73 0.37 9.51
C ASP A 291 -9.26 0.38 9.53
N ARG A 292 -9.89 1.43 8.99
CA ARG A 292 -11.35 1.51 8.87
C ARG A 292 -11.90 0.43 7.92
N ALA A 293 -11.20 0.15 6.81
CA ALA A 293 -11.56 -0.94 5.91
C ALA A 293 -11.47 -2.31 6.61
N ARG A 294 -10.44 -2.52 7.43
CA ARG A 294 -10.27 -3.74 8.23
C ARG A 294 -11.39 -3.92 9.26
N LEU A 295 -11.81 -2.85 9.90
CA LEU A 295 -12.92 -2.85 10.85
C LEU A 295 -14.27 -3.12 10.17
N SER A 296 -14.50 -2.55 8.98
CA SER A 296 -15.75 -2.72 8.24
C SER A 296 -15.93 -4.13 7.67
N GLY A 297 -14.82 -4.78 7.35
CA GLY A 297 -14.80 -6.12 6.78
C GLY A 297 -14.97 -7.24 7.81
N GLN A 298 -15.06 -6.93 9.09
CA GLN A 298 -15.54 -7.87 10.08
C GLN A 298 -17.05 -7.94 9.94
N ALA A 299 -17.54 -8.86 9.09
CA ALA A 299 -18.96 -9.10 8.89
C ALA A 299 -19.55 -9.59 10.21
N PHE A 300 -20.02 -8.66 11.01
CA PHE A 300 -20.96 -8.98 12.05
C PHE A 300 -22.28 -9.31 11.35
N ALA A 301 -22.74 -10.52 11.51
CA ALA A 301 -23.98 -11.01 10.91
C ALA A 301 -25.24 -10.33 11.47
N GLY A 302 -25.17 -9.09 11.87
CA GLY A 302 -26.19 -8.05 12.05
C GLY A 302 -27.43 -8.40 12.86
N GLN A 303 -27.45 -9.48 13.63
CA GLN A 303 -28.67 -9.98 14.26
C GLN A 303 -28.70 -9.87 15.79
N THR A 304 -27.58 -9.54 16.44
CA THR A 304 -27.54 -9.35 17.88
C THR A 304 -27.48 -7.86 18.28
N PHE A 305 -28.03 -7.53 19.45
CA PHE A 305 -27.98 -6.18 20.03
C PHE A 305 -26.52 -5.67 20.19
N ALA A 306 -25.58 -6.56 20.49
CA ALA A 306 -24.16 -6.23 20.61
C ALA A 306 -23.54 -5.83 19.25
N GLU A 307 -23.96 -6.44 18.15
CA GLU A 307 -23.50 -6.12 16.79
C GLU A 307 -24.03 -4.76 16.32
N GLN A 308 -25.29 -4.43 16.64
CA GLN A 308 -25.87 -3.11 16.34
C GLN A 308 -25.18 -2.00 17.13
N ALA A 309 -24.87 -2.23 18.41
CA ALA A 309 -24.13 -1.27 19.23
C ALA A 309 -22.70 -1.05 18.70
N PHE A 310 -22.04 -2.10 18.22
CA PHE A 310 -20.72 -1.99 17.61
C PHE A 310 -20.74 -1.26 16.27
N SER A 311 -21.77 -1.46 15.45
CA SER A 311 -21.96 -0.71 14.20
C SER A 311 -22.03 0.80 14.48
N GLY A 312 -22.80 1.22 15.49
CA GLY A 312 -22.85 2.63 15.91
C GLY A 312 -21.50 3.18 16.35
N ILE A 313 -20.67 2.37 17.02
CA ILE A 313 -19.30 2.76 17.37
C ILE A 313 -18.47 2.95 16.10
N LEU A 314 -18.54 2.03 15.15
CA LEU A 314 -17.81 2.13 13.89
C LEU A 314 -18.18 3.40 13.11
N ASP A 315 -19.46 3.76 13.06
CA ASP A 315 -19.95 4.95 12.36
C ASP A 315 -19.46 6.26 13.01
N ALA A 316 -19.20 6.21 14.31
CA ALA A 316 -18.65 7.35 15.05
C ALA A 316 -17.12 7.52 14.87
N ILE A 317 -16.41 6.50 14.36
CA ILE A 317 -14.96 6.58 14.11
C ILE A 317 -14.71 7.43 12.85
N ALA A 318 -14.00 8.54 13.02
CA ALA A 318 -13.54 9.33 11.90
C ALA A 318 -12.36 8.68 11.18
N THR A 319 -12.23 8.94 9.89
CA THR A 319 -11.05 8.56 9.10
C THR A 319 -10.39 9.80 8.53
N LEU A 320 -9.08 9.73 8.35
CA LEU A 320 -8.34 10.72 7.59
C LEU A 320 -7.87 10.09 6.28
N PRO A 321 -8.59 10.28 5.17
CA PRO A 321 -8.15 9.88 3.84
C PRO A 321 -6.90 10.64 3.44
N VAL A 322 -6.03 9.99 2.66
CA VAL A 322 -4.86 10.62 2.07
C VAL A 322 -4.78 10.31 0.58
N THR A 323 -4.44 11.31 -0.21
CA THR A 323 -4.21 11.17 -1.64
C THR A 323 -2.75 11.42 -1.97
N LEU A 324 -2.24 10.79 -3.02
CA LEU A 324 -0.92 11.09 -3.54
C LEU A 324 -1.03 12.32 -4.46
N ALA A 325 -0.36 13.40 -4.09
CA ALA A 325 -0.12 14.54 -4.97
C ALA A 325 1.27 14.39 -5.59
N LEU A 326 1.34 14.25 -6.90
CA LEU A 326 2.58 14.23 -7.66
C LEU A 326 3.03 15.66 -7.95
N ASP A 327 4.34 15.89 -7.95
CA ASP A 327 4.93 17.19 -8.31
C ASP A 327 4.82 17.43 -9.82
N ASP A 328 4.88 16.35 -10.61
CA ASP A 328 4.71 16.34 -12.07
C ASP A 328 3.71 15.24 -12.48
N PRO A 329 2.44 15.59 -12.67
CA PRO A 329 1.42 14.64 -13.14
C PRO A 329 1.67 14.12 -14.58
N ASP A 330 2.27 14.93 -15.46
CA ASP A 330 2.53 14.56 -16.85
C ASP A 330 3.53 13.40 -16.97
N ALA A 331 4.44 13.27 -16.00
CA ALA A 331 5.36 12.15 -15.94
C ALA A 331 4.62 10.80 -15.72
N LEU A 332 3.45 10.80 -15.09
CA LEU A 332 2.60 9.62 -14.95
C LEU A 332 1.95 9.25 -16.28
N ASP A 333 1.50 10.24 -17.05
CA ASP A 333 0.97 10.03 -18.41
C ASP A 333 2.01 9.38 -19.30
N ALA A 334 3.24 9.85 -19.29
CA ALA A 334 4.33 9.26 -20.07
C ALA A 334 4.61 7.79 -19.70
N LEU A 335 4.42 7.40 -18.45
CA LEU A 335 4.56 6.01 -18.02
C LEU A 335 3.38 5.14 -18.47
N ILE A 336 2.16 5.66 -18.46
CA ILE A 336 0.97 4.97 -18.98
C ILE A 336 1.12 4.75 -20.47
N ASP A 337 1.44 5.80 -21.24
CA ASP A 337 1.64 5.71 -22.68
C ASP A 337 2.74 4.71 -23.05
N ARG A 338 3.82 4.65 -22.26
CA ARG A 338 4.88 3.64 -22.39
C ARG A 338 4.36 2.23 -22.17
N ALA A 339 3.51 2.04 -21.16
CA ALA A 339 2.92 0.72 -20.89
C ALA A 339 2.02 0.25 -22.04
N GLU A 340 1.19 1.15 -22.57
CA GLU A 340 0.33 0.88 -23.72
C GLU A 340 1.14 0.58 -24.99
N ALA A 341 2.22 1.33 -25.24
CA ALA A 341 3.10 1.10 -26.39
C ALA A 341 3.74 -0.28 -26.32
N ARG A 342 4.35 -0.62 -25.16
CA ARG A 342 4.98 -1.94 -24.97
C ARG A 342 3.99 -3.10 -25.07
N TRP A 343 2.76 -2.90 -24.59
CA TRP A 343 1.71 -3.89 -24.72
C TRP A 343 1.32 -4.10 -26.19
N ARG A 344 1.17 -3.00 -26.97
CA ARG A 344 0.88 -3.08 -28.42
C ARG A 344 2.00 -3.79 -29.17
N ASP A 345 3.26 -3.45 -28.90
CA ASP A 345 4.44 -4.06 -29.55
C ASP A 345 4.54 -5.57 -29.28
N ARG A 346 4.10 -6.04 -28.10
CA ARG A 346 4.09 -7.48 -27.79
C ARG A 346 3.02 -8.26 -28.54
N ARG A 347 2.02 -7.59 -29.11
CA ARG A 347 0.92 -8.21 -29.87
C ARG A 347 1.14 -8.17 -31.37
N ALA A 348 2.00 -7.29 -31.83
CA ALA A 348 2.41 -7.20 -33.23
C ALA A 348 3.37 -8.32 -33.58
#